data_ae50adf0930acca7cca0660f7f0e2d36
#
_entry.id   ae50adf0930acca7cca0660f7f0e2d36
#
_cell.length_a   1.000
_cell.length_b   1.000
_cell.length_c   1.000
_cell.angle_alpha   90.00
_cell.angle_beta   90.00
_cell.angle_gamma   90.00
#
_symmetry.space_group_name_H-M   'P 1'
#
loop_
_entity.id
_entity.type
_entity.pdbx_description
1 polymer ?
#
loop_
_entity_poly.entity_id
_entity_poly.type
_entity_poly.pdbx_seq_one_letter_code
_entity_poly.pdbx_strand_id
1 'polypeptide(L)'
;MELKATKITGLADHLFRHEAGKMVSVLTKIFGTENLETAEDVVQQTFIDALQVWKLKGIPDNPSGWLFRVAKNKAIDVIRRNKHSVQYNFGDDERLLLKSEYTLAPAMENLWKEEVIQDDLLRMMFACCHPDISEENQITLILKTLCGFSTAEIAKAFLTSDDTVSKRLYRTKEFFRQKK
;
A
#
# COMPACT_ATOMS: atom_id res chain seq x y z
N MET A 1 31.22 -0.69 7.40
CA MET A 1 30.07 -0.02 6.73
C MET A 1 29.13 -1.01 6.06
N GLU A 2 29.60 -2.04 5.38
CA GLU A 2 28.79 -3.09 4.72
C GLU A 2 27.83 -3.84 5.65
N LEU A 3 28.29 -4.28 6.82
CA LEU A 3 27.47 -5.04 7.78
C LEU A 3 26.23 -4.24 8.25
N LYS A 4 26.36 -2.93 8.39
CA LYS A 4 25.26 -2.04 8.81
C LYS A 4 24.25 -1.83 7.66
N ALA A 5 24.72 -1.75 6.42
CA ALA A 5 23.87 -1.65 5.24
C ALA A 5 23.06 -2.93 5.04
N THR A 6 23.68 -4.10 5.15
CA THR A 6 23.04 -5.43 5.04
C THR A 6 21.95 -5.61 6.10
N LYS A 7 22.21 -5.18 7.36
CA LYS A 7 21.21 -5.25 8.44
C LYS A 7 19.99 -4.36 8.16
N ILE A 8 20.20 -3.15 7.63
CA ILE A 8 19.11 -2.22 7.29
C ILE A 8 18.28 -2.78 6.14
N THR A 9 18.91 -3.30 5.09
CA THR A 9 18.21 -3.88 3.95
C THR A 9 17.39 -5.11 4.38
N GLY A 10 17.98 -6.03 5.15
CA GLY A 10 17.26 -7.21 5.64
C GLY A 10 16.06 -6.86 6.54
N LEU A 11 16.20 -5.84 7.39
CA LEU A 11 15.07 -5.34 8.19
C LEU A 11 13.98 -4.71 7.30
N ALA A 12 14.38 -3.91 6.33
CA ALA A 12 13.43 -3.28 5.41
C ALA A 12 12.67 -4.32 4.58
N ASP A 13 13.33 -5.36 4.10
CA ASP A 13 12.69 -6.47 3.38
C ASP A 13 11.71 -7.23 4.28
N HIS A 14 12.09 -7.51 5.52
CA HIS A 14 11.20 -8.14 6.49
C HIS A 14 9.96 -7.29 6.75
N LEU A 15 10.13 -5.99 7.03
CA LEU A 15 9.03 -5.08 7.27
C LEU A 15 8.16 -4.88 6.02
N PHE A 16 8.74 -4.88 4.82
CA PHE A 16 7.98 -4.81 3.60
C PHE A 16 6.99 -5.97 3.50
N ARG A 17 7.43 -7.20 3.75
CA ARG A 17 6.56 -8.39 3.70
C ARG A 17 5.43 -8.34 4.73
N HIS A 18 5.66 -7.77 5.90
CA HIS A 18 4.69 -7.79 7.00
C HIS A 18 3.81 -6.55 7.09
N GLU A 19 4.29 -5.40 6.65
CA GLU A 19 3.60 -4.12 6.85
C GLU A 19 3.09 -3.46 5.56
N ALA A 20 3.69 -3.77 4.40
CA ALA A 20 3.31 -3.11 3.15
C ALA A 20 1.83 -3.35 2.80
N GLY A 21 1.35 -4.59 2.92
CA GLY A 21 -0.04 -4.94 2.64
C GLY A 21 -1.04 -4.19 3.51
N LYS A 22 -0.73 -4.01 4.79
CA LYS A 22 -1.53 -3.21 5.73
C LYS A 22 -1.62 -1.76 5.28
N MET A 23 -0.46 -1.16 4.95
CA MET A 23 -0.41 0.23 4.49
C MET A 23 -1.14 0.41 3.16
N VAL A 24 -0.97 -0.50 2.20
CA VAL A 24 -1.68 -0.46 0.91
C VAL A 24 -3.20 -0.55 1.13
N SER A 25 -3.67 -1.41 2.03
CA SER A 25 -5.11 -1.58 2.31
C SER A 25 -5.75 -0.29 2.83
N VAL A 26 -5.12 0.36 3.81
CA VAL A 26 -5.58 1.65 4.33
C VAL A 26 -5.54 2.74 3.25
N LEU A 27 -4.45 2.80 2.49
CA LEU A 27 -4.30 3.79 1.43
C LEU A 27 -5.28 3.57 0.28
N THR A 28 -5.57 2.32 -0.07
CA THR A 28 -6.57 1.99 -1.09
C THR A 28 -7.98 2.37 -0.63
N LYS A 29 -8.31 2.21 0.65
CA LYS A 29 -9.56 2.75 1.22
C LYS A 29 -9.61 4.27 1.08
N ILE A 30 -8.49 4.96 1.35
CA ILE A 30 -8.39 6.43 1.26
C ILE A 30 -8.49 6.91 -0.19
N PHE A 31 -7.79 6.29 -1.12
CA PHE A 31 -7.69 6.76 -2.49
C PHE A 31 -8.74 6.17 -3.44
N GLY A 32 -9.39 5.08 -3.05
CA GLY A 32 -10.24 4.25 -3.90
C GLY A 32 -9.46 3.12 -4.57
N THR A 33 -10.15 2.02 -4.88
CA THR A 33 -9.54 0.84 -5.54
C THR A 33 -9.01 1.16 -6.93
N GLU A 34 -9.61 2.12 -7.63
CA GLU A 34 -9.18 2.63 -8.92
C GLU A 34 -7.80 3.32 -8.86
N ASN A 35 -7.38 3.76 -7.68
CA ASN A 35 -6.09 4.40 -7.41
C ASN A 35 -5.11 3.48 -6.66
N LEU A 36 -5.26 2.15 -6.79
CA LEU A 36 -4.39 1.15 -6.15
C LEU A 36 -2.90 1.41 -6.42
N GLU A 37 -2.54 1.79 -7.65
CA GLU A 37 -1.15 2.11 -7.99
C GLU A 37 -0.61 3.30 -7.17
N THR A 38 -1.42 4.33 -6.95
CA THR A 38 -1.04 5.45 -6.08
C THR A 38 -0.79 5.00 -4.65
N ALA A 39 -1.60 4.07 -4.13
CA ALA A 39 -1.39 3.50 -2.80
C ALA A 39 -0.07 2.71 -2.73
N GLU A 40 0.21 1.88 -3.72
CA GLU A 40 1.47 1.13 -3.82
C GLU A 40 2.67 2.05 -3.94
N ASP A 41 2.60 3.11 -4.74
CA ASP A 41 3.68 4.10 -4.91
C ASP A 41 4.01 4.81 -3.60
N VAL A 42 3.00 5.20 -2.82
CA VAL A 42 3.20 5.80 -1.49
C VAL A 42 3.93 4.82 -0.56
N VAL A 43 3.56 3.55 -0.57
CA VAL A 43 4.23 2.52 0.24
C VAL A 43 5.67 2.32 -0.23
N GLN A 44 5.90 2.15 -1.52
CA GLN A 44 7.26 1.97 -2.08
C GLN A 44 8.15 3.16 -1.72
N GLN A 45 7.66 4.40 -1.91
CA GLN A 45 8.41 5.59 -1.57
C GLN A 45 8.72 5.68 -0.07
N THR A 46 7.82 5.18 0.79
CA THR A 46 8.04 5.10 2.23
C THR A 46 9.22 4.19 2.58
N PHE A 47 9.34 3.04 1.93
CA PHE A 47 10.47 2.13 2.13
C PHE A 47 11.78 2.66 1.54
N ILE A 48 11.72 3.36 0.40
CA ILE A 48 12.90 4.04 -0.17
C ILE A 48 13.42 5.08 0.82
N ASP A 49 12.55 5.90 1.40
CA ASP A 49 12.92 6.89 2.41
C ASP A 49 13.51 6.22 3.66
N ALA A 50 12.93 5.09 4.10
CA ALA A 50 13.46 4.32 5.22
C ALA A 50 14.91 3.87 4.96
N LEU A 51 15.17 3.29 3.80
CA LEU A 51 16.52 2.86 3.42
C LEU A 51 17.53 4.02 3.42
N GLN A 52 17.12 5.21 2.97
CA GLN A 52 17.95 6.40 2.94
C GLN A 52 18.18 6.96 4.35
N VAL A 53 17.10 7.21 5.09
CA VAL A 53 17.15 7.86 6.41
C VAL A 53 17.84 6.96 7.43
N TRP A 54 17.55 5.66 7.43
CA TRP A 54 18.15 4.72 8.39
C TRP A 54 19.64 4.48 8.16
N LYS A 55 20.11 4.63 6.91
CA LYS A 55 21.57 4.63 6.63
C LYS A 55 22.28 5.81 7.29
N LEU A 56 21.65 6.97 7.32
CA LEU A 56 22.23 8.21 7.84
C LEU A 56 22.04 8.37 9.35
N LYS A 57 20.80 8.17 9.82
CA LYS A 57 20.39 8.47 11.21
C LYS A 57 20.33 7.23 12.13
N GLY A 58 20.44 6.03 11.56
CA GLY A 58 20.21 4.77 12.26
C GLY A 58 18.76 4.32 12.20
N ILE A 59 18.54 3.04 12.56
CA ILE A 59 17.21 2.44 12.66
C ILE A 59 16.51 3.03 13.88
N PRO A 60 15.26 3.53 13.79
CA PRO A 60 14.50 4.03 14.93
C PRO A 60 14.12 2.89 15.88
N ASP A 61 13.78 3.24 17.14
CA ASP A 61 13.35 2.25 18.15
C ASP A 61 12.09 1.49 17.75
N ASN A 62 11.16 2.16 17.05
CA ASN A 62 9.98 1.55 16.46
C ASN A 62 9.97 1.74 14.92
N PRO A 63 10.60 0.84 14.15
CA PRO A 63 10.70 0.96 12.70
C PRO A 63 9.34 0.88 12.00
N SER A 64 8.45 -0.02 12.45
CA SER A 64 7.10 -0.15 11.92
C SER A 64 6.30 1.14 12.13
N GLY A 65 6.24 1.66 13.34
CA GLY A 65 5.56 2.92 13.64
C GLY A 65 6.13 4.11 12.86
N TRP A 66 7.44 4.11 12.57
CA TRP A 66 8.05 5.12 11.71
C TRP A 66 7.54 5.04 10.27
N LEU A 67 7.47 3.82 9.71
CA LEU A 67 6.94 3.58 8.35
C LEU A 67 5.48 4.04 8.23
N PHE A 68 4.61 3.64 9.17
CA PHE A 68 3.20 4.05 9.17
C PHE A 68 3.06 5.58 9.24
N ARG A 69 3.84 6.25 10.07
CA ARG A 69 3.83 7.73 10.16
C ARG A 69 4.26 8.38 8.85
N VAL A 70 5.31 7.88 8.19
CA VAL A 70 5.78 8.42 6.92
C VAL A 70 4.75 8.17 5.81
N ALA A 71 4.18 6.98 5.72
CA ALA A 71 3.13 6.65 4.75
C ALA A 71 1.91 7.55 4.93
N LYS A 72 1.46 7.77 6.18
CA LYS A 72 0.36 8.69 6.50
C LYS A 72 0.65 10.11 6.02
N ASN A 73 1.83 10.64 6.30
CA ASN A 73 2.20 12.00 5.86
C ASN A 73 2.21 12.13 4.34
N LYS A 74 2.78 11.12 3.65
CA LYS A 74 2.76 11.09 2.17
C LYS A 74 1.33 11.02 1.62
N ALA A 75 0.45 10.26 2.26
CA ALA A 75 -0.96 10.19 1.87
C ALA A 75 -1.65 11.57 2.00
N ILE A 76 -1.40 12.27 3.09
CA ILE A 76 -1.88 13.65 3.28
C ILE A 76 -1.38 14.56 2.15
N ASP A 77 -0.11 14.45 1.78
CA ASP A 77 0.47 15.25 0.69
C ASP A 77 -0.15 14.91 -0.68
N VAL A 78 -0.47 13.64 -0.93
CA VAL A 78 -1.21 13.20 -2.13
C VAL A 78 -2.61 13.82 -2.14
N ILE A 79 -3.35 13.72 -1.03
CA ILE A 79 -4.70 14.31 -0.90
C ILE A 79 -4.65 15.82 -1.14
N ARG A 80 -3.70 16.52 -0.53
CA ARG A 80 -3.54 17.98 -0.69
C ARG A 80 -3.27 18.38 -2.14
N ARG A 81 -2.39 17.65 -2.84
CA ARG A 81 -2.08 17.91 -4.25
C ARG A 81 -3.27 17.64 -5.17
N ASN A 82 -4.04 16.60 -4.87
CA ASN A 82 -5.13 16.14 -5.72
C ASN A 82 -6.51 16.70 -5.35
N LYS A 83 -6.59 17.69 -4.43
CA LYS A 83 -7.85 18.31 -3.96
C LYS A 83 -8.79 18.76 -5.09
N HIS A 84 -8.26 19.03 -6.28
CA HIS A 84 -9.02 19.52 -7.42
C HIS A 84 -9.32 18.48 -8.51
N SER A 85 -8.71 17.28 -8.46
CA SER A 85 -8.72 16.34 -9.58
C SER A 85 -9.21 14.93 -9.28
N VAL A 86 -9.31 14.51 -8.02
CA VAL A 86 -9.68 13.14 -7.65
C VAL A 86 -10.89 13.12 -6.71
N GLN A 87 -11.93 12.39 -7.11
CA GLN A 87 -13.01 12.02 -6.20
C GLN A 87 -12.58 10.78 -5.43
N TYR A 88 -12.32 10.92 -4.13
CA TYR A 88 -12.01 9.79 -3.26
C TYR A 88 -13.30 9.06 -2.83
N ASN A 89 -13.26 7.71 -2.81
CA ASN A 89 -14.41 6.86 -2.45
C ASN A 89 -14.55 6.71 -0.93
N PHE A 90 -14.85 7.81 -0.25
CA PHE A 90 -15.28 7.79 1.16
C PHE A 90 -16.81 7.81 1.25
N GLY A 91 -17.36 7.29 2.35
CA GLY A 91 -18.72 7.65 2.75
C GLY A 91 -18.89 9.17 2.85
N ASP A 92 -20.11 9.69 2.66
CA ASP A 92 -20.33 11.14 2.57
C ASP A 92 -19.82 11.92 3.79
N ASP A 93 -19.90 11.33 4.99
CA ASP A 93 -19.40 11.94 6.23
C ASP A 93 -17.86 11.97 6.30
N GLU A 94 -17.18 10.89 5.86
CA GLU A 94 -15.72 10.84 5.81
C GLU A 94 -15.14 11.75 4.72
N ARG A 95 -15.85 11.94 3.59
CA ARG A 95 -15.49 12.93 2.55
C ARG A 95 -15.44 14.35 3.05
N LEU A 96 -16.39 14.73 3.90
CA LEU A 96 -16.43 16.06 4.52
C LEU A 96 -15.23 16.27 5.45
N LEU A 97 -14.85 15.25 6.23
CA LEU A 97 -13.71 15.31 7.15
C LEU A 97 -12.36 15.47 6.42
N LEU A 98 -12.23 14.89 5.22
CA LEU A 98 -10.99 14.96 4.44
C LEU A 98 -10.88 16.22 3.57
N LYS A 99 -11.96 16.94 3.35
CA LYS A 99 -11.97 18.21 2.61
C LYS A 99 -11.41 19.38 3.41
N SER A 100 -11.53 19.36 4.72
CA SER A 100 -11.04 20.41 5.62
C SER A 100 -9.62 20.09 6.10
N GLU A 101 -8.72 21.07 6.05
CA GLU A 101 -7.37 20.90 6.63
C GLU A 101 -7.40 20.67 8.15
N TYR A 102 -8.38 21.23 8.85
CA TYR A 102 -8.54 21.07 10.29
C TYR A 102 -8.98 19.66 10.70
N THR A 103 -9.67 18.94 9.81
CA THR A 103 -10.22 17.60 10.10
C THR A 103 -9.40 16.49 9.44
N LEU A 104 -8.57 16.79 8.45
CA LEU A 104 -7.78 15.80 7.70
C LEU A 104 -6.82 15.03 8.62
N ALA A 105 -6.04 15.70 9.45
CA ALA A 105 -5.07 15.04 10.30
C ALA A 105 -5.72 14.14 11.38
N PRO A 106 -6.75 14.57 12.12
CA PRO A 106 -7.49 13.71 13.05
C PRO A 106 -8.18 12.52 12.35
N ALA A 107 -8.79 12.72 11.17
CA ALA A 107 -9.41 11.64 10.41
C ALA A 107 -8.37 10.60 9.99
N MET A 108 -7.22 11.04 9.52
CA MET A 108 -6.10 10.16 9.17
C MET A 108 -5.58 9.39 10.38
N GLU A 109 -5.54 9.97 11.60
CA GLU A 109 -5.14 9.23 12.81
C GLU A 109 -6.06 8.05 13.09
N ASN A 110 -7.37 8.22 12.93
CA ASN A 110 -8.33 7.14 13.18
C ASN A 110 -8.19 5.99 12.17
N LEU A 111 -7.92 6.29 10.90
CA LEU A 111 -7.77 5.27 9.86
C LEU A 111 -6.52 4.38 10.06
N TRP A 112 -5.54 4.84 10.83
CA TRP A 112 -4.30 4.10 11.09
C TRP A 112 -4.26 3.39 12.47
N LYS A 113 -5.42 3.17 13.11
CA LYS A 113 -5.53 2.32 14.30
C LYS A 113 -5.47 0.84 13.89
N GLU A 114 -4.86 0.01 14.73
CA GLU A 114 -4.61 -1.41 14.42
C GLU A 114 -5.91 -2.17 14.08
N GLU A 115 -6.99 -1.95 14.82
CA GLU A 115 -8.29 -2.60 14.56
C GLU A 115 -8.84 -2.21 13.17
N VAL A 116 -8.71 -0.93 12.80
CA VAL A 116 -9.15 -0.43 11.50
C VAL A 116 -8.30 -0.97 10.36
N ILE A 117 -6.98 -1.07 10.59
CA ILE A 117 -6.03 -1.63 9.60
C ILE A 117 -6.39 -3.10 9.28
N GLN A 118 -6.72 -3.90 10.29
CA GLN A 118 -7.09 -5.31 10.10
C GLN A 118 -8.39 -5.44 9.29
N ASP A 119 -9.40 -4.63 9.59
CA ASP A 119 -10.65 -4.59 8.84
C ASP A 119 -10.41 -4.16 7.38
N ASP A 120 -9.57 -3.16 7.15
CA ASP A 120 -9.26 -2.67 5.81
C ASP A 120 -8.42 -3.70 5.01
N LEU A 121 -7.54 -4.45 5.68
CA LEU A 121 -6.82 -5.57 5.05
C LEU A 121 -7.80 -6.64 4.58
N LEU A 122 -8.77 -7.02 5.41
CA LEU A 122 -9.80 -7.99 5.06
C LEU A 122 -10.68 -7.50 3.91
N ARG A 123 -11.11 -6.23 3.94
CA ARG A 123 -11.89 -5.61 2.85
C ARG A 123 -11.11 -5.62 1.54
N MET A 124 -9.79 -5.31 1.59
CA MET A 124 -8.94 -5.34 0.40
C MET A 124 -8.79 -6.77 -0.15
N MET A 125 -8.69 -7.79 0.71
CA MET A 125 -8.69 -9.19 0.26
C MET A 125 -9.98 -9.52 -0.49
N PHE A 126 -11.15 -9.15 0.03
CA PHE A 126 -12.43 -9.35 -0.66
C PHE A 126 -12.51 -8.56 -1.97
N ALA A 127 -12.00 -7.34 -2.02
CA ALA A 127 -11.96 -6.55 -3.25
C ALA A 127 -11.12 -7.24 -4.33
N CYS A 128 -9.99 -7.86 -3.95
CA CYS A 128 -9.16 -8.65 -4.86
C CYS A 128 -9.88 -9.91 -5.39
N CYS A 129 -10.82 -10.48 -4.62
CA CYS A 129 -11.61 -11.66 -4.98
C CYS A 129 -12.86 -11.32 -5.82
N HIS A 130 -12.80 -10.31 -6.68
CA HIS A 130 -13.92 -9.91 -7.51
C HIS A 130 -14.28 -10.99 -8.56
N PRO A 131 -15.57 -11.36 -8.74
CA PRO A 131 -15.98 -12.48 -9.61
C PRO A 131 -15.60 -12.29 -11.09
N ASP A 132 -15.44 -11.06 -11.57
CA ASP A 132 -15.01 -10.77 -12.94
C ASP A 132 -13.48 -10.91 -13.14
N ILE A 133 -12.73 -11.21 -12.08
CA ILE A 133 -11.29 -11.45 -12.14
C ILE A 133 -11.07 -12.96 -12.03
N SER A 134 -10.27 -13.55 -12.92
CA SER A 134 -9.93 -14.98 -12.82
C SER A 134 -9.18 -15.29 -11.52
N GLU A 135 -9.39 -16.48 -10.94
CA GLU A 135 -8.77 -16.90 -9.68
C GLU A 135 -7.26 -16.73 -9.67
N GLU A 136 -6.59 -17.09 -10.76
CA GLU A 136 -5.14 -16.92 -10.88
C GLU A 136 -4.71 -15.44 -10.79
N ASN A 137 -5.50 -14.54 -11.36
CA ASN A 137 -5.24 -13.11 -11.30
C ASN A 137 -5.54 -12.55 -9.90
N GLN A 138 -6.61 -13.03 -9.25
CA GLN A 138 -6.94 -12.67 -7.86
C GLN A 138 -5.80 -13.05 -6.92
N ILE A 139 -5.34 -14.31 -6.98
CA ILE A 139 -4.24 -14.81 -6.13
C ILE A 139 -2.94 -14.06 -6.45
N THR A 140 -2.65 -13.84 -7.73
CA THR A 140 -1.45 -13.08 -8.15
C THR A 140 -1.44 -11.67 -7.54
N LEU A 141 -2.58 -10.97 -7.57
CA LEU A 141 -2.70 -9.63 -6.99
C LEU A 141 -2.56 -9.65 -5.46
N ILE A 142 -3.22 -10.58 -4.77
CA ILE A 142 -3.13 -10.74 -3.32
C ILE A 142 -1.69 -10.99 -2.90
N LEU A 143 -1.01 -11.94 -3.51
CA LEU A 143 0.38 -12.27 -3.21
C LEU A 143 1.30 -11.06 -3.42
N LYS A 144 1.10 -10.32 -4.52
CA LYS A 144 1.93 -9.15 -4.83
C LYS A 144 1.67 -7.99 -3.88
N THR A 145 0.39 -7.62 -3.72
CA THR A 145 -0.01 -6.35 -3.08
C THR A 145 -0.13 -6.48 -1.57
N LEU A 146 -0.69 -7.59 -1.07
CA LEU A 146 -0.96 -7.77 0.36
C LEU A 146 0.10 -8.61 1.07
N CYS A 147 0.72 -9.58 0.39
CA CYS A 147 1.72 -10.47 0.98
C CYS A 147 3.17 -10.05 0.67
N GLY A 148 3.39 -9.02 -0.17
CA GLY A 148 4.71 -8.47 -0.45
C GLY A 148 5.65 -9.39 -1.26
N PHE A 149 5.11 -10.39 -1.96
CA PHE A 149 5.92 -11.26 -2.83
C PHE A 149 6.41 -10.50 -4.07
N SER A 150 7.64 -10.79 -4.48
CA SER A 150 8.17 -10.32 -5.76
C SER A 150 7.52 -11.07 -6.94
N THR A 151 7.54 -10.48 -8.13
CA THR A 151 7.07 -11.15 -9.37
C THR A 151 7.81 -12.46 -9.60
N ALA A 152 9.11 -12.51 -9.34
CA ALA A 152 9.93 -13.71 -9.49
C ALA A 152 9.53 -14.83 -8.50
N GLU A 153 9.18 -14.50 -7.26
CA GLU A 153 8.71 -15.50 -6.29
C GLU A 153 7.32 -16.04 -6.69
N ILE A 154 6.43 -15.17 -7.14
CA ILE A 154 5.11 -15.56 -7.65
C ILE A 154 5.25 -16.43 -8.90
N ALA A 155 6.12 -16.05 -9.84
CA ALA A 155 6.38 -16.83 -11.06
C ALA A 155 6.89 -18.24 -10.74
N LYS A 156 7.81 -18.37 -9.78
CA LYS A 156 8.28 -19.67 -9.29
C LYS A 156 7.17 -20.50 -8.67
N ALA A 157 6.32 -19.88 -7.83
CA ALA A 157 5.22 -20.58 -7.16
C ALA A 157 4.19 -21.11 -8.15
N PHE A 158 3.92 -20.38 -9.22
CA PHE A 158 2.99 -20.78 -10.28
C PHE A 158 3.63 -21.52 -11.45
N LEU A 159 4.93 -21.85 -11.39
CA LEU A 159 5.69 -22.49 -12.47
C LEU A 159 5.52 -21.77 -13.81
N THR A 160 5.59 -20.44 -13.79
CA THR A 160 5.41 -19.56 -14.94
C THR A 160 6.54 -18.53 -15.06
N SER A 161 6.47 -17.63 -16.04
CA SER A 161 7.47 -16.57 -16.23
C SER A 161 7.10 -15.28 -15.51
N ASP A 162 8.11 -14.46 -15.16
CA ASP A 162 7.94 -13.12 -14.59
C ASP A 162 7.10 -12.22 -15.50
N ASP A 163 7.25 -12.36 -16.83
CA ASP A 163 6.45 -11.64 -17.83
C ASP A 163 4.96 -12.00 -17.74
N THR A 164 4.64 -13.28 -17.54
CA THR A 164 3.25 -13.72 -17.36
C THR A 164 2.65 -13.12 -16.08
N VAL A 165 3.37 -13.15 -14.98
CA VAL A 165 2.94 -12.53 -13.71
C VAL A 165 2.73 -11.03 -13.88
N SER A 166 3.66 -10.34 -14.54
CA SER A 166 3.57 -8.90 -14.81
C SER A 166 2.34 -8.55 -15.65
N LYS A 167 2.04 -9.34 -16.69
CA LYS A 167 0.84 -9.16 -17.52
C LYS A 167 -0.46 -9.43 -16.76
N ARG A 168 -0.49 -10.42 -15.85
CA ARG A 168 -1.63 -10.68 -14.96
C ARG A 168 -1.89 -9.48 -14.04
N LEU A 169 -0.84 -8.98 -13.38
CA LEU A 169 -0.92 -7.81 -12.51
C LEU A 169 -1.42 -6.57 -13.27
N TYR A 170 -0.86 -6.30 -14.45
CA TYR A 170 -1.28 -5.18 -15.28
C TYR A 170 -2.78 -5.23 -15.62
N ARG A 171 -3.26 -6.39 -16.12
CA ARG A 171 -4.67 -6.57 -16.47
C ARG A 171 -5.60 -6.41 -15.28
N THR A 172 -5.20 -6.94 -14.12
CA THR A 172 -6.00 -6.85 -12.90
C THR A 172 -6.07 -5.42 -12.38
N LYS A 173 -4.97 -4.69 -12.40
CA LYS A 173 -4.95 -3.28 -12.00
C LYS A 173 -5.75 -2.41 -12.98
N GLU A 174 -5.66 -2.69 -14.28
CA GLU A 174 -6.46 -2.01 -15.29
C GLU A 174 -7.96 -2.23 -15.08
N PHE A 175 -8.38 -3.44 -14.69
CA PHE A 175 -9.75 -3.72 -14.31
C PHE A 175 -10.23 -2.82 -13.16
N PHE A 176 -9.44 -2.65 -12.09
CA PHE A 176 -9.79 -1.74 -10.99
C PHE A 176 -9.83 -0.28 -11.43
N ARG A 177 -8.91 0.14 -12.29
CA ARG A 177 -8.87 1.52 -12.80
C ARG A 177 -10.11 1.88 -13.61
N GLN A 178 -10.70 0.93 -14.33
CA GLN A 178 -11.89 1.14 -15.17
C GLN A 178 -13.21 1.10 -14.37
N LYS A 179 -13.22 0.52 -13.16
CA LYS A 179 -14.37 0.53 -12.26
C LYS A 179 -14.42 1.86 -11.47
N LYS A 180 -14.99 2.88 -12.11
CA LYS A 180 -15.37 4.13 -11.44
C LYS A 180 -16.80 4.03 -10.89
#